data_00454c6551ff83fcf79fff2abc4a1e21
#
_entry.id   00454c6551ff83fcf79fff2abc4a1e21
#
_cell.length_a   1.000
_cell.length_b   1.000
_cell.length_c   1.000
_cell.angle_alpha   90.00
_cell.angle_beta   90.00
_cell.angle_gamma   90.00
#
_symmetry.space_group_name_H-M   'P 1'
#
loop_
_entity.id
_entity.type
_entity.pdbx_description
1 polymer ?
#
loop_
_entity_poly.entity_id
_entity_poly.type
_entity_poly.pdbx_seq_one_letter_code
_entity_poly.pdbx_strand_id
1 'polypeptide(L)'
;HLGHNRSVQEVVDAAIDEDVQGVAVSSYQGGHVEYFEYLTQLLREQGAGHVKVFGGGGGVIVPEEIARLREAGVTIFSPEDGQRLGLPGMINTLIADCDTDVWEGGPVALEPVLAGERAALARAISGAELGHLDEAFLTGVREAAERSHAPVLGLTGTGGSGKSSLTDELVRRFRVDQQDKLRIAVIAVDPTRRKGGGALLGDRIRMNSLGESTFGSSPVFFRSLATRGDREVPEALSTVIDLTKAAGF
;
A
#
# COMPACT_ATOMS: atom_id res chain seq x y z
N HIS A 1 1.47 2.85 8.58
CA HIS A 1 1.01 2.19 9.81
C HIS A 1 -0.46 1.80 9.68
N LEU A 2 -0.78 0.52 9.90
CA LEU A 2 -2.14 -0.02 9.71
C LEU A 2 -2.94 -0.19 11.02
N GLY A 3 -2.33 0.03 12.18
CA GLY A 3 -2.96 -0.19 13.48
C GLY A 3 -2.82 -1.62 13.98
N HIS A 4 -3.83 -2.09 14.72
CA HIS A 4 -3.85 -3.40 15.36
C HIS A 4 -4.93 -4.29 14.74
N ASN A 5 -4.82 -5.62 14.96
CA ASN A 5 -5.82 -6.62 14.60
C ASN A 5 -6.23 -6.57 13.11
N ARG A 6 -5.23 -6.52 12.24
CA ARG A 6 -5.45 -6.58 10.79
C ARG A 6 -5.39 -8.01 10.28
N SER A 7 -6.31 -8.37 9.41
CA SER A 7 -6.27 -9.62 8.67
C SER A 7 -5.06 -9.65 7.72
N VAL A 8 -4.65 -10.83 7.30
CA VAL A 8 -3.60 -10.98 6.29
C VAL A 8 -3.98 -10.27 5.00
N GLN A 9 -5.23 -10.40 4.55
CA GLN A 9 -5.71 -9.77 3.33
C GLN A 9 -5.65 -8.23 3.41
N GLU A 10 -6.05 -7.62 4.55
CA GLU A 10 -5.95 -6.17 4.74
C GLU A 10 -4.50 -5.68 4.66
N VAL A 11 -3.55 -6.47 5.17
CA VAL A 11 -2.12 -6.12 5.11
C VAL A 11 -1.59 -6.25 3.68
N VAL A 12 -1.97 -7.30 2.96
CA VAL A 12 -1.58 -7.53 1.56
C VAL A 12 -2.16 -6.45 0.64
N ASP A 13 -3.46 -6.15 0.77
CA ASP A 13 -4.10 -5.08 -0.01
C ASP A 13 -3.39 -3.74 0.22
N ALA A 14 -3.07 -3.43 1.48
CA ALA A 14 -2.34 -2.21 1.80
C ALA A 14 -0.92 -2.19 1.22
N ALA A 15 -0.21 -3.30 1.30
CA ALA A 15 1.14 -3.41 0.77
C ALA A 15 1.18 -3.24 -0.75
N ILE A 16 0.22 -3.82 -1.44
CA ILE A 16 0.08 -3.70 -2.91
C ILE A 16 -0.32 -2.29 -3.31
N ASP A 17 -1.37 -1.73 -2.71
CA ASP A 17 -1.88 -0.40 -3.06
C ASP A 17 -0.83 0.69 -2.87
N GLU A 18 -0.04 0.60 -1.80
CA GLU A 18 1.02 1.55 -1.47
C GLU A 18 2.36 1.22 -2.16
N ASP A 19 2.44 0.12 -2.92
CA ASP A 19 3.65 -0.35 -3.64
C ASP A 19 4.89 -0.37 -2.74
N VAL A 20 4.75 -1.00 -1.56
CA VAL A 20 5.80 -1.01 -0.54
C VAL A 20 6.89 -2.04 -0.85
N GLN A 21 8.14 -1.78 -0.42
CA GLN A 21 9.24 -2.74 -0.50
C GLN A 21 9.26 -3.72 0.69
N GLY A 22 8.61 -3.37 1.80
CA GLY A 22 8.61 -4.21 3.00
C GLY A 22 7.39 -4.03 3.89
N VAL A 23 7.04 -5.11 4.56
CA VAL A 23 5.97 -5.17 5.57
C VAL A 23 6.58 -5.62 6.89
N ALA A 24 6.36 -4.87 7.96
CA ALA A 24 6.79 -5.23 9.31
C ALA A 24 5.57 -5.47 10.21
N VAL A 25 5.54 -6.66 10.82
CA VAL A 25 4.44 -7.09 11.71
C VAL A 25 4.99 -7.43 13.09
N SER A 26 4.35 -6.89 14.12
CA SER A 26 4.60 -7.28 15.51
C SER A 26 3.49 -8.22 15.97
N SER A 27 3.87 -9.41 16.46
CA SER A 27 2.94 -10.43 16.95
C SER A 27 3.33 -10.90 18.35
N TYR A 28 2.37 -10.82 19.28
CA TYR A 28 2.52 -11.27 20.67
C TYR A 28 1.53 -12.38 21.04
N GLN A 29 0.86 -12.97 20.06
CA GLN A 29 -0.16 -13.99 20.26
C GLN A 29 0.21 -15.28 19.50
N GLY A 30 -0.43 -16.40 19.85
CA GLY A 30 -0.34 -17.64 19.10
C GLY A 30 -0.87 -17.49 17.66
N GLY A 31 -0.51 -18.41 16.76
CA GLY A 31 -0.91 -18.40 15.35
C GLY A 31 -0.05 -17.48 14.47
N HIS A 32 1.10 -16.98 14.98
CA HIS A 32 2.01 -16.13 14.23
C HIS A 32 2.68 -16.87 13.06
N VAL A 33 2.96 -18.16 13.20
CA VAL A 33 3.58 -18.93 12.13
C VAL A 33 2.64 -19.00 10.92
N GLU A 34 1.42 -19.40 11.13
CA GLU A 34 0.38 -19.49 10.10
C GLU A 34 0.08 -18.11 9.49
N TYR A 35 0.06 -17.06 10.31
CA TYR A 35 -0.15 -15.69 9.84
C TYR A 35 0.97 -15.25 8.88
N PHE A 36 2.23 -15.43 9.24
CA PHE A 36 3.36 -15.04 8.40
C PHE A 36 3.49 -15.88 7.14
N GLU A 37 3.27 -17.21 7.24
CA GLU A 37 3.29 -18.10 6.08
C GLU A 37 2.19 -17.71 5.10
N TYR A 38 0.97 -17.47 5.58
CA TYR A 38 -0.14 -17.04 4.74
C TYR A 38 0.10 -15.64 4.14
N LEU A 39 0.69 -14.73 4.90
CA LEU A 39 1.06 -13.39 4.41
C LEU A 39 2.04 -13.47 3.22
N THR A 40 3.10 -14.26 3.35
CA THR A 40 4.08 -14.43 2.27
C THR A 40 3.49 -15.15 1.06
N GLN A 41 2.65 -16.14 1.28
CA GLN A 41 1.93 -16.85 0.22
C GLN A 41 1.03 -15.89 -0.55
N LEU A 42 0.19 -15.14 0.14
CA LEU A 42 -0.79 -14.25 -0.49
C LEU A 42 -0.12 -13.09 -1.24
N LEU A 43 0.98 -12.53 -0.72
CA LEU A 43 1.80 -11.56 -1.44
C LEU A 43 2.30 -12.12 -2.78
N ARG A 44 2.79 -13.37 -2.79
CA ARG A 44 3.25 -14.03 -4.03
C ARG A 44 2.11 -14.26 -5.01
N GLU A 45 0.98 -14.77 -4.53
CA GLU A 45 -0.20 -15.05 -5.35
C GLU A 45 -0.77 -13.78 -6.01
N GLN A 46 -0.64 -12.63 -5.34
CA GLN A 46 -1.12 -11.35 -5.84
C GLN A 46 -0.04 -10.51 -6.57
N GLY A 47 1.07 -11.13 -6.97
CA GLY A 47 2.11 -10.47 -7.77
C GLY A 47 3.06 -9.56 -6.98
N ALA A 48 2.99 -9.57 -5.64
CA ALA A 48 3.83 -8.76 -4.74
C ALA A 48 4.91 -9.58 -4.01
N GLY A 49 5.39 -10.67 -4.62
CA GLY A 49 6.39 -11.56 -4.04
C GLY A 49 7.77 -10.94 -3.79
N HIS A 50 8.02 -9.74 -4.32
CA HIS A 50 9.23 -8.95 -4.06
C HIS A 50 9.20 -8.26 -2.70
N VAL A 51 8.03 -8.09 -2.08
CA VAL A 51 7.86 -7.42 -0.79
C VAL A 51 8.51 -8.25 0.32
N LYS A 52 9.41 -7.64 1.06
CA LYS A 52 10.10 -8.26 2.20
C LYS A 52 9.17 -8.29 3.41
N VAL A 53 9.17 -9.42 4.13
CA VAL A 53 8.35 -9.55 5.34
C VAL A 53 9.25 -9.64 6.56
N PHE A 54 9.02 -8.76 7.51
CA PHE A 54 9.76 -8.67 8.77
C PHE A 54 8.80 -8.89 9.94
N GLY A 55 9.29 -9.55 10.97
CA GLY A 55 8.49 -9.82 12.15
C GLY A 55 9.27 -9.72 13.45
N GLY A 56 8.53 -9.59 14.54
CA GLY A 56 9.04 -9.66 15.88
C GLY A 56 7.91 -9.95 16.87
N GLY A 57 8.21 -10.57 18.01
CA GLY A 57 7.18 -10.97 18.97
C GLY A 57 7.68 -11.02 20.41
N GLY A 58 8.75 -10.29 20.75
CA GLY A 58 9.21 -10.15 22.14
C GLY A 58 9.53 -11.46 22.87
N GLY A 59 9.99 -12.51 22.16
CA GLY A 59 10.31 -13.83 22.73
C GLY A 59 9.14 -14.83 22.72
N VAL A 60 7.98 -14.47 22.16
CA VAL A 60 6.86 -15.40 21.96
C VAL A 60 7.15 -16.37 20.81
N ILE A 61 7.93 -15.94 19.81
CA ILE A 61 8.35 -16.78 18.67
C ILE A 61 9.61 -17.55 19.08
N VAL A 62 9.51 -18.86 19.13
CA VAL A 62 10.62 -19.71 19.57
C VAL A 62 11.63 -19.99 18.43
N PRO A 63 12.89 -20.40 18.73
CA PRO A 63 13.94 -20.57 17.71
C PRO A 63 13.56 -21.49 16.55
N GLU A 64 12.84 -22.59 16.82
CA GLU A 64 12.38 -23.53 15.80
C GLU A 64 11.39 -22.87 14.83
N GLU A 65 10.49 -22.02 15.34
CA GLU A 65 9.54 -21.26 14.53
C GLU A 65 10.26 -20.17 13.71
N ILE A 66 11.28 -19.53 14.30
CA ILE A 66 12.11 -18.55 13.56
C ILE A 66 12.80 -19.22 12.37
N ALA A 67 13.34 -20.45 12.56
CA ALA A 67 13.95 -21.20 11.47
C ALA A 67 12.94 -21.51 10.35
N ARG A 68 11.76 -21.99 10.71
CA ARG A 68 10.67 -22.29 9.78
C ARG A 68 10.21 -21.02 9.01
N LEU A 69 10.03 -19.91 9.70
CA LEU A 69 9.61 -18.64 9.08
C LEU A 69 10.69 -18.08 8.15
N ARG A 70 11.96 -18.28 8.47
CA ARG A 70 13.07 -17.91 7.58
C ARG A 70 13.02 -18.69 6.26
N GLU A 71 12.72 -19.98 6.30
CA GLU A 71 12.52 -20.81 5.09
C GLU A 71 11.34 -20.30 4.24
N ALA A 72 10.30 -19.78 4.89
CA ALA A 72 9.18 -19.14 4.22
C ALA A 72 9.50 -17.74 3.64
N GLY A 73 10.68 -17.20 3.94
CA GLY A 73 11.12 -15.86 3.46
C GLY A 73 10.78 -14.70 4.41
N VAL A 74 10.55 -15.00 5.69
CA VAL A 74 10.27 -14.00 6.74
C VAL A 74 11.52 -13.75 7.57
N THR A 75 11.90 -12.50 7.76
CA THR A 75 12.96 -12.11 8.69
C THR A 75 12.37 -11.81 10.06
N ILE A 76 12.66 -12.67 11.04
CA ILE A 76 12.23 -12.47 12.43
C ILE A 76 13.38 -11.89 13.26
N PHE A 77 13.14 -10.77 13.92
CA PHE A 77 14.04 -10.21 14.93
C PHE A 77 13.74 -10.83 16.30
N SER A 78 14.67 -11.61 16.78
CA SER A 78 14.60 -12.24 18.11
C SER A 78 14.95 -11.23 19.22
N PRO A 79 14.66 -11.53 20.50
CA PRO A 79 15.16 -10.70 21.63
C PRO A 79 16.68 -10.58 21.65
N GLU A 80 17.42 -11.63 21.27
CA GLU A 80 18.87 -11.63 21.17
C GLU A 80 19.36 -10.67 20.07
N ASP A 81 18.66 -10.62 18.91
CA ASP A 81 18.93 -9.63 17.87
C ASP A 81 18.71 -8.23 18.39
N GLY A 82 17.64 -8.02 19.16
CA GLY A 82 17.36 -6.75 19.83
C GLY A 82 18.47 -6.30 20.77
N GLN A 83 19.05 -7.24 21.53
CA GLN A 83 20.18 -6.96 22.42
C GLN A 83 21.47 -6.69 21.63
N ARG A 84 21.73 -7.47 20.60
CA ARG A 84 22.96 -7.39 19.79
C ARG A 84 23.00 -6.17 18.87
N LEU A 85 21.90 -5.88 18.18
CA LEU A 85 21.81 -4.83 17.15
C LEU A 85 21.27 -3.51 17.71
N GLY A 86 20.47 -3.59 18.76
CA GLY A 86 19.65 -2.45 19.21
C GLY A 86 18.59 -2.07 18.18
N LEU A 87 17.69 -1.17 18.55
CA LEU A 87 16.65 -0.67 17.64
C LEU A 87 17.24 -0.03 16.37
N PRO A 88 18.29 0.83 16.43
CA PRO A 88 18.88 1.39 15.23
C PRO A 88 19.45 0.33 14.27
N GLY A 89 20.09 -0.71 14.79
CA GLY A 89 20.65 -1.79 13.96
C GLY A 89 19.57 -2.61 13.28
N MET A 90 18.48 -2.93 13.99
CA MET A 90 17.32 -3.61 13.36
C MET A 90 16.69 -2.77 12.26
N ILE A 91 16.50 -1.47 12.49
CA ILE A 91 15.95 -0.55 11.47
C ILE A 91 16.89 -0.48 10.27
N ASN A 92 18.21 -0.36 10.49
CA ASN A 92 19.18 -0.32 9.38
C ASN A 92 19.18 -1.61 8.56
N THR A 93 19.02 -2.78 9.19
CA THR A 93 18.88 -4.06 8.49
C THR A 93 17.64 -4.04 7.61
N LEU A 94 16.49 -3.63 8.16
CA LEU A 94 15.23 -3.53 7.41
C LEU A 94 15.36 -2.59 6.22
N ILE A 95 15.98 -1.41 6.40
CA ILE A 95 16.18 -0.44 5.32
C ILE A 95 17.09 -1.04 4.24
N ALA A 96 18.22 -1.68 4.63
CA ALA A 96 19.15 -2.27 3.68
C ALA A 96 18.50 -3.39 2.85
N ASP A 97 17.69 -4.24 3.49
CA ASP A 97 16.97 -5.32 2.80
C ASP A 97 15.88 -4.80 1.84
N CYS A 98 15.31 -3.64 2.14
CA CYS A 98 14.28 -2.99 1.32
C CYS A 98 14.86 -2.01 0.28
N ASP A 99 16.15 -1.69 0.34
CA ASP A 99 16.80 -0.78 -0.60
C ASP A 99 17.12 -1.50 -1.92
N THR A 100 16.07 -1.78 -2.67
CA THR A 100 16.12 -2.46 -3.96
C THR A 100 15.53 -1.58 -5.03
N ASP A 101 16.14 -1.55 -6.21
CA ASP A 101 15.57 -0.87 -7.37
C ASP A 101 14.41 -1.67 -7.94
N VAL A 102 13.20 -1.21 -7.65
CA VAL A 102 11.96 -1.83 -8.12
C VAL A 102 11.74 -1.69 -9.63
N TRP A 103 12.58 -0.88 -10.31
CA TRP A 103 12.53 -0.63 -11.75
C TRP A 103 13.51 -1.50 -12.55
N GLU A 104 14.38 -2.26 -11.92
CA GLU A 104 15.26 -3.23 -12.59
C GLU A 104 14.49 -4.27 -13.43
N GLY A 105 13.21 -4.52 -13.08
CA GLY A 105 12.30 -5.40 -13.81
C GLY A 105 11.79 -4.85 -15.16
N GLY A 106 12.18 -3.62 -15.51
CA GLY A 106 11.74 -2.97 -16.74
C GLY A 106 10.51 -2.05 -16.56
N PRO A 107 10.06 -1.41 -17.66
CA PRO A 107 8.94 -0.47 -17.63
C PRO A 107 7.62 -1.17 -17.28
N VAL A 108 6.70 -0.42 -16.67
CA VAL A 108 5.33 -0.90 -16.41
C VAL A 108 4.63 -1.11 -17.77
N ALA A 109 4.04 -2.28 -17.95
CA ALA A 109 3.20 -2.54 -19.11
C ALA A 109 1.83 -1.88 -18.97
N LEU A 110 1.29 -1.37 -20.07
CA LEU A 110 0.00 -0.66 -20.08
C LEU A 110 -1.18 -1.61 -19.91
N GLU A 111 -1.16 -2.78 -20.54
CA GLU A 111 -2.27 -3.71 -20.56
C GLU A 111 -2.73 -4.18 -19.16
N PRO A 112 -1.84 -4.56 -18.23
CA PRO A 112 -2.24 -4.92 -16.86
C PRO A 112 -2.91 -3.77 -16.12
N VAL A 113 -2.48 -2.52 -16.34
CA VAL A 113 -3.11 -1.34 -15.76
C VAL A 113 -4.52 -1.16 -16.30
N LEU A 114 -4.70 -1.28 -17.63
CA LEU A 114 -6.02 -1.19 -18.28
C LEU A 114 -6.93 -2.37 -17.90
N ALA A 115 -6.37 -3.53 -17.58
CA ALA A 115 -7.11 -4.66 -17.02
C ALA A 115 -7.52 -4.44 -15.56
N GLY A 116 -7.01 -3.38 -14.91
CA GLY A 116 -7.32 -3.02 -13.54
C GLY A 116 -6.61 -3.87 -12.51
N GLU A 117 -5.44 -4.42 -12.85
CA GLU A 117 -4.59 -5.16 -11.91
C GLU A 117 -3.99 -4.20 -10.89
N ARG A 118 -4.28 -4.44 -9.60
CA ARG A 118 -3.92 -3.52 -8.50
C ARG A 118 -2.41 -3.29 -8.39
N ALA A 119 -1.61 -4.34 -8.49
CA ALA A 119 -0.16 -4.24 -8.40
C ALA A 119 0.43 -3.42 -9.56
N ALA A 120 -0.07 -3.61 -10.79
CA ALA A 120 0.33 -2.83 -11.96
C ALA A 120 -0.07 -1.36 -11.82
N LEU A 121 -1.29 -1.08 -11.36
CA LEU A 121 -1.75 0.28 -11.08
C LEU A 121 -0.89 0.96 -10.01
N ALA A 122 -0.63 0.28 -8.89
CA ALA A 122 0.19 0.83 -7.80
C ALA A 122 1.60 1.15 -8.27
N ARG A 123 2.22 0.25 -9.05
CA ARG A 123 3.54 0.45 -9.66
C ARG A 123 3.53 1.61 -10.66
N ALA A 124 2.50 1.74 -11.49
CA ALA A 124 2.36 2.87 -12.42
C ALA A 124 2.23 4.21 -11.68
N ILE A 125 1.52 4.24 -10.53
CA ILE A 125 1.43 5.43 -9.69
C ILE A 125 2.81 5.80 -9.13
N SER A 126 3.57 4.83 -8.60
CA SER A 126 4.96 5.06 -8.17
C SER A 126 5.82 5.60 -9.32
N GLY A 127 5.65 5.06 -10.52
CA GLY A 127 6.32 5.55 -11.73
C GLY A 127 5.97 6.99 -12.09
N ALA A 128 4.72 7.37 -11.92
CA ALA A 128 4.28 8.75 -12.13
C ALA A 128 4.91 9.72 -11.10
N GLU A 129 4.99 9.30 -9.80
CA GLU A 129 5.63 10.09 -8.74
C GLU A 129 7.14 10.26 -8.95
N LEU A 130 7.81 9.30 -9.57
CA LEU A 130 9.26 9.29 -9.81
C LEU A 130 9.66 9.76 -11.21
N GLY A 131 8.71 9.98 -12.11
CA GLY A 131 8.97 10.38 -13.48
C GLY A 131 9.56 9.25 -14.36
N HIS A 132 9.25 8.01 -14.08
CA HIS A 132 9.74 6.82 -14.80
C HIS A 132 8.82 6.32 -15.92
N LEU A 133 7.67 6.95 -16.12
CA LEU A 133 6.73 6.57 -17.17
C LEU A 133 7.09 7.27 -18.49
N ASP A 134 7.14 6.53 -19.58
CA ASP A 134 7.40 7.09 -20.91
C ASP A 134 6.14 7.73 -21.52
N GLU A 135 6.33 8.53 -22.57
CA GLU A 135 5.22 9.28 -23.20
C GLU A 135 4.24 8.36 -23.94
N ALA A 136 4.68 7.20 -24.44
CA ALA A 136 3.78 6.25 -25.09
C ALA A 136 2.80 5.64 -24.06
N PHE A 137 3.30 5.24 -22.90
CA PHE A 137 2.49 4.76 -21.79
C PHE A 137 1.50 5.84 -21.32
N LEU A 138 1.98 7.06 -21.08
CA LEU A 138 1.15 8.18 -20.64
C LEU A 138 0.06 8.53 -21.66
N THR A 139 0.35 8.45 -22.95
CA THR A 139 -0.65 8.65 -24.01
C THR A 139 -1.74 7.59 -23.95
N GLY A 140 -1.37 6.31 -23.84
CA GLY A 140 -2.34 5.22 -23.73
C GLY A 140 -3.23 5.34 -22.47
N VAL A 141 -2.66 5.79 -21.35
CA VAL A 141 -3.42 6.07 -20.12
C VAL A 141 -4.42 7.20 -20.32
N ARG A 142 -4.00 8.34 -20.91
CA ARG A 142 -4.90 9.48 -21.18
C ARG A 142 -6.06 9.08 -22.09
N GLU A 143 -5.78 8.39 -23.19
CA GLU A 143 -6.83 7.89 -24.10
C GLU A 143 -7.83 6.96 -23.42
N ALA A 144 -7.37 6.11 -22.50
CA ALA A 144 -8.25 5.22 -21.73
C ALA A 144 -9.07 6.01 -20.70
N ALA A 145 -8.44 6.96 -20.00
CA ALA A 145 -9.09 7.82 -19.01
C ALA A 145 -10.18 8.72 -19.62
N GLU A 146 -9.97 9.24 -20.85
CA GLU A 146 -10.97 10.03 -21.59
C GLU A 146 -12.23 9.22 -21.92
N ARG A 147 -12.12 7.92 -22.13
CA ARG A 147 -13.25 7.03 -22.34
C ARG A 147 -14.00 6.68 -21.05
N SER A 148 -13.40 6.90 -19.90
CA SER A 148 -14.02 6.65 -18.59
C SER A 148 -14.99 7.77 -18.22
N HIS A 149 -16.19 7.37 -17.79
CA HIS A 149 -17.18 8.31 -17.22
C HIS A 149 -17.13 8.38 -15.69
N ALA A 150 -16.13 7.78 -15.04
CA ALA A 150 -15.99 7.81 -13.59
C ALA A 150 -15.84 9.26 -13.09
N PRO A 151 -16.71 9.72 -12.18
CA PRO A 151 -16.61 11.06 -11.60
C PRO A 151 -15.44 11.15 -10.63
N VAL A 152 -14.85 12.33 -10.54
CA VAL A 152 -13.80 12.64 -9.55
C VAL A 152 -14.36 13.64 -8.53
N LEU A 153 -14.35 13.24 -7.26
CA LEU A 153 -14.76 14.08 -6.14
C LEU A 153 -13.54 14.54 -5.35
N GLY A 154 -13.27 15.83 -5.34
CA GLY A 154 -12.22 16.44 -4.51
C GLY A 154 -12.76 16.87 -3.14
N LEU A 155 -12.15 16.36 -2.06
CA LEU A 155 -12.44 16.76 -0.68
C LEU A 155 -11.26 17.56 -0.11
N THR A 156 -11.50 18.82 0.21
CA THR A 156 -10.48 19.72 0.77
C THR A 156 -11.00 20.39 2.06
N GLY A 157 -10.07 20.89 2.86
CA GLY A 157 -10.40 21.58 4.12
C GLY A 157 -9.21 21.53 5.09
N THR A 158 -9.30 22.32 6.16
CA THR A 158 -8.27 22.43 7.20
C THR A 158 -8.09 21.14 8.00
N GLY A 159 -6.96 21.01 8.71
CA GLY A 159 -6.74 19.94 9.66
C GLY A 159 -7.87 19.85 10.69
N GLY A 160 -8.34 18.65 11.01
CA GLY A 160 -9.42 18.42 11.97
C GLY A 160 -10.85 18.71 11.47
N SER A 161 -11.03 19.13 10.21
CA SER A 161 -12.37 19.43 9.65
C SER A 161 -13.23 18.19 9.33
N GLY A 162 -12.73 16.98 9.57
CA GLY A 162 -13.48 15.75 9.35
C GLY A 162 -13.39 15.15 7.94
N LYS A 163 -12.45 15.60 7.08
CA LYS A 163 -12.29 15.10 5.70
C LYS A 163 -12.19 13.58 5.63
N SER A 164 -11.26 12.98 6.37
CA SER A 164 -11.06 11.53 6.37
C SER A 164 -12.28 10.78 6.86
N SER A 165 -12.98 11.28 7.89
CA SER A 165 -14.21 10.68 8.39
C SER A 165 -15.35 10.76 7.37
N LEU A 166 -15.47 11.90 6.65
CA LEU A 166 -16.43 12.05 5.57
C LEU A 166 -16.11 11.11 4.41
N THR A 167 -14.84 11.01 4.02
CA THR A 167 -14.39 10.09 2.97
C THR A 167 -14.73 8.64 3.34
N ASP A 168 -14.40 8.22 4.55
CA ASP A 168 -14.67 6.85 5.04
C ASP A 168 -16.17 6.54 5.00
N GLU A 169 -17.02 7.48 5.48
CA GLU A 169 -18.48 7.30 5.46
C GLU A 169 -19.05 7.28 4.03
N LEU A 170 -18.53 8.10 3.12
CA LEU A 170 -18.95 8.06 1.71
C LEU A 170 -18.59 6.72 1.06
N VAL A 171 -17.36 6.25 1.24
CA VAL A 171 -16.92 4.95 0.73
C VAL A 171 -17.78 3.82 1.31
N ARG A 172 -18.02 3.84 2.63
CA ARG A 172 -18.88 2.86 3.30
C ARG A 172 -20.28 2.83 2.69
N ARG A 173 -20.89 4.00 2.43
CA ARG A 173 -22.22 4.09 1.84
C ARG A 173 -22.25 3.57 0.41
N PHE A 174 -21.28 3.96 -0.42
CA PHE A 174 -21.18 3.44 -1.79
C PHE A 174 -21.03 1.93 -1.81
N ARG A 175 -20.21 1.36 -0.92
CA ARG A 175 -20.07 -0.09 -0.78
C ARG A 175 -21.37 -0.78 -0.42
N VAL A 176 -22.09 -0.26 0.59
CA VAL A 176 -23.37 -0.83 1.04
C VAL A 176 -24.45 -0.67 -0.04
N ASP A 177 -24.66 0.55 -0.53
CA ASP A 177 -25.74 0.87 -1.46
C ASP A 177 -25.56 0.14 -2.80
N GLN A 178 -24.33 -0.04 -3.25
CA GLN A 178 -23.99 -0.71 -4.50
C GLN A 178 -23.56 -2.18 -4.32
N GLN A 179 -23.62 -2.70 -3.09
CA GLN A 179 -23.29 -4.11 -2.81
C GLN A 179 -21.89 -4.49 -3.31
N ASP A 180 -20.90 -3.64 -3.07
CA ASP A 180 -19.50 -3.80 -3.52
C ASP A 180 -19.33 -3.96 -5.06
N LYS A 181 -20.30 -3.55 -5.87
CA LYS A 181 -20.21 -3.62 -7.34
C LYS A 181 -19.44 -2.47 -7.97
N LEU A 182 -19.28 -1.35 -7.24
CA LEU A 182 -18.48 -0.22 -7.68
C LEU A 182 -17.02 -0.42 -7.29
N ARG A 183 -16.15 -0.10 -8.22
CA ARG A 183 -14.72 0.05 -7.94
C ARG A 183 -14.45 1.51 -7.57
N ILE A 184 -13.81 1.73 -6.44
CA ILE A 184 -13.60 3.08 -5.88
C ILE A 184 -12.10 3.28 -5.66
N ALA A 185 -11.51 4.33 -6.22
CA ALA A 185 -10.18 4.75 -5.87
C ALA A 185 -10.23 5.92 -4.87
N VAL A 186 -9.48 5.81 -3.79
CA VAL A 186 -9.24 6.89 -2.83
C VAL A 186 -7.78 7.30 -2.92
N ILE A 187 -7.55 8.53 -3.35
CA ILE A 187 -6.21 9.10 -3.42
C ILE A 187 -6.09 10.14 -2.30
N ALA A 188 -5.35 9.77 -1.25
CA ALA A 188 -5.08 10.65 -0.12
C ALA A 188 -3.81 11.46 -0.37
N VAL A 189 -3.92 12.78 -0.27
CA VAL A 189 -2.76 13.68 -0.39
C VAL A 189 -2.38 14.16 1.01
N ASP A 190 -1.20 13.76 1.47
CA ASP A 190 -0.69 14.14 2.79
C ASP A 190 0.43 15.20 2.65
N PRO A 191 0.25 16.39 3.25
CA PRO A 191 1.26 17.43 3.18
C PRO A 191 2.54 17.01 3.92
N THR A 192 3.70 17.17 3.26
CA THR A 192 5.01 16.94 3.86
C THR A 192 5.22 17.88 5.04
N ARG A 193 5.60 17.35 6.22
CA ARG A 193 5.92 18.18 7.38
C ARG A 193 7.22 18.95 7.15
N ARG A 194 7.18 20.28 7.33
CA ARG A 194 8.35 21.17 7.19
C ARG A 194 9.54 20.83 8.12
N LYS A 195 9.30 20.14 9.25
CA LYS A 195 10.31 19.82 10.27
C LYS A 195 10.68 18.33 10.33
N GLY A 196 10.96 17.68 9.24
CA GLY A 196 11.34 16.25 9.28
C GLY A 196 11.46 15.58 7.93
N GLY A 197 11.05 16.26 6.86
CA GLY A 197 11.23 15.78 5.49
C GLY A 197 10.40 14.55 5.09
N GLY A 198 9.51 14.05 5.96
CA GLY A 198 8.67 12.89 5.68
C GLY A 198 7.16 13.21 5.72
N ALA A 199 6.39 12.58 4.86
CA ALA A 199 4.95 12.56 4.96
C ALA A 199 4.51 11.52 6.00
N LEU A 200 3.54 11.87 6.84
CA LEU A 200 2.94 10.93 7.77
C LEU A 200 1.78 10.22 7.06
N LEU A 201 2.07 9.21 6.26
CA LEU A 201 1.07 8.44 5.51
C LEU A 201 0.16 7.65 6.47
N GLY A 202 -0.60 8.36 7.30
CA GLY A 202 -1.45 7.81 8.35
C GLY A 202 -2.95 7.84 8.05
N ASP A 203 -3.35 8.33 6.87
CA ASP A 203 -4.77 8.44 6.56
C ASP A 203 -5.45 7.07 6.42
N ARG A 204 -4.73 6.08 5.91
CA ARG A 204 -5.26 4.72 5.76
C ARG A 204 -5.73 4.10 7.10
N ILE A 205 -5.04 4.38 8.22
CA ILE A 205 -5.44 3.86 9.55
C ILE A 205 -6.81 4.36 10.01
N ARG A 206 -7.23 5.53 9.49
CA ARG A 206 -8.51 6.16 9.84
C ARG A 206 -9.66 5.69 8.97
N MET A 207 -9.35 4.95 7.89
CA MET A 207 -10.34 4.44 6.95
C MET A 207 -10.75 3.01 7.38
N ASN A 208 -11.96 2.86 7.86
CA ASN A 208 -12.51 1.58 8.29
C ASN A 208 -13.27 0.87 7.16
N SER A 209 -13.61 1.59 6.10
CA SER A 209 -14.36 1.08 4.96
C SER A 209 -13.49 0.39 3.89
N LEU A 210 -12.17 0.26 4.11
CA LEU A 210 -11.24 -0.36 3.15
C LEU A 210 -11.18 -1.88 3.23
N GLY A 211 -11.81 -2.50 4.25
CA GLY A 211 -11.74 -3.95 4.50
C GLY A 211 -12.28 -4.81 3.37
N GLU A 212 -12.09 -6.11 3.52
CA GLU A 212 -12.51 -7.15 2.58
C GLU A 212 -13.98 -7.00 2.16
N SER A 213 -14.27 -7.41 0.94
CA SER A 213 -15.63 -7.60 0.46
C SER A 213 -16.14 -9.00 0.83
N THR A 214 -17.45 -9.15 0.94
CA THR A 214 -18.10 -10.47 1.06
C THR A 214 -17.73 -11.41 -0.12
N PHE A 215 -17.27 -10.84 -1.21
CA PHE A 215 -16.94 -11.56 -2.45
C PHE A 215 -15.44 -11.66 -2.75
N GLY A 216 -14.56 -11.36 -1.78
CA GLY A 216 -13.10 -11.44 -1.94
C GLY A 216 -12.38 -10.13 -1.61
N SER A 217 -11.38 -9.74 -2.42
CA SER A 217 -10.58 -8.53 -2.20
C SER A 217 -11.44 -7.27 -2.16
N SER A 218 -10.97 -6.24 -1.45
CA SER A 218 -11.68 -4.96 -1.35
C SER A 218 -11.93 -4.33 -2.73
N PRO A 219 -13.15 -3.81 -3.00
CA PRO A 219 -13.42 -3.04 -4.22
C PRO A 219 -12.79 -1.64 -4.18
N VAL A 220 -12.17 -1.29 -3.06
CA VAL A 220 -11.56 0.01 -2.83
C VAL A 220 -10.05 -0.08 -3.02
N PHE A 221 -9.51 0.69 -3.93
CA PHE A 221 -8.08 0.96 -4.06
C PHE A 221 -7.75 2.22 -3.26
N PHE A 222 -6.74 2.16 -2.41
CA PHE A 222 -6.34 3.31 -1.59
C PHE A 222 -4.85 3.58 -1.76
N ARG A 223 -4.50 4.78 -2.20
CA ARG A 223 -3.11 5.20 -2.35
C ARG A 223 -2.86 6.53 -1.65
N SER A 224 -1.78 6.59 -0.89
CA SER A 224 -1.27 7.82 -0.28
C SER A 224 -0.24 8.46 -1.19
N LEU A 225 -0.38 9.76 -1.44
CA LEU A 225 0.61 10.58 -2.15
C LEU A 225 1.20 11.61 -1.21
N ALA A 226 2.52 11.74 -1.21
CA ALA A 226 3.22 12.76 -0.45
C ALA A 226 3.46 14.00 -1.30
N THR A 227 3.20 15.20 -0.74
CA THR A 227 3.70 16.43 -1.34
C THR A 227 5.19 16.55 -1.07
N ARG A 228 5.99 16.76 -2.12
CA ARG A 228 7.43 16.97 -1.99
C ARG A 228 7.73 18.45 -2.15
N GLY A 229 8.43 19.06 -1.17
CA GLY A 229 8.78 20.47 -1.17
C GLY A 229 7.65 21.42 -0.72
N ASP A 230 7.60 22.63 -1.28
CA ASP A 230 6.68 23.70 -0.90
C ASP A 230 5.30 23.66 -1.61
N ARG A 231 5.02 22.62 -2.37
CA ARG A 231 3.76 22.48 -3.11
C ARG A 231 2.68 21.85 -2.24
N GLU A 232 1.46 22.35 -2.36
CA GLU A 232 0.29 21.80 -1.67
C GLU A 232 -0.31 20.56 -2.38
N VAL A 233 -0.03 20.40 -3.67
CA VAL A 233 -0.55 19.32 -4.52
C VAL A 233 0.62 18.63 -5.23
N PRO A 234 0.69 17.27 -5.20
CA PRO A 234 1.69 16.52 -5.95
C PRO A 234 1.59 16.78 -7.47
N GLU A 235 2.72 16.91 -8.15
CA GLU A 235 2.74 17.07 -9.62
C GLU A 235 2.09 15.89 -10.34
N ALA A 236 2.28 14.69 -9.80
CA ALA A 236 1.74 13.46 -10.36
C ALA A 236 0.22 13.31 -10.21
N LEU A 237 -0.48 14.17 -9.43
CA LEU A 237 -1.89 13.93 -9.08
C LEU A 237 -2.80 13.79 -10.31
N SER A 238 -2.63 14.60 -11.35
CA SER A 238 -3.42 14.49 -12.58
C SER A 238 -3.21 13.16 -13.27
N THR A 239 -1.96 12.74 -13.40
CA THR A 239 -1.61 11.43 -13.98
C THR A 239 -2.15 10.27 -13.14
N VAL A 240 -2.12 10.39 -11.82
CA VAL A 240 -2.67 9.37 -10.90
C VAL A 240 -4.19 9.25 -11.06
N ILE A 241 -4.91 10.37 -11.24
CA ILE A 241 -6.34 10.35 -11.55
C ILE A 241 -6.60 9.64 -12.88
N ASP A 242 -5.84 9.96 -13.93
CA ASP A 242 -5.97 9.30 -15.22
C ASP A 242 -5.67 7.79 -15.14
N LEU A 243 -4.64 7.40 -14.40
CA LEU A 243 -4.30 6.00 -14.14
C LEU A 243 -5.45 5.25 -13.46
N THR A 244 -6.05 5.83 -12.42
CA THR A 244 -7.17 5.18 -11.71
C THR A 244 -8.41 5.06 -12.60
N LYS A 245 -8.72 6.09 -13.40
CA LYS A 245 -9.81 6.06 -14.37
C LYS A 245 -9.57 5.03 -15.48
N ALA A 246 -8.34 4.97 -16.03
CA ALA A 246 -7.93 4.01 -17.03
C ALA A 246 -8.02 2.57 -16.52
N ALA A 247 -7.72 2.34 -15.24
CA ALA A 247 -7.83 1.06 -14.56
C ALA A 247 -9.27 0.68 -14.18
N GLY A 248 -10.26 1.51 -14.49
CA GLY A 248 -11.68 1.23 -14.27
C GLY A 248 -12.17 1.49 -12.84
N PHE A 249 -11.53 2.38 -12.10
CA PHE A 249 -12.01 2.88 -10.81
C PHE A 249 -12.83 4.14 -10.97
#